data_9da054611fb727eb61299e265dc3252f
#
_entry.id   9da054611fb727eb61299e265dc3252f
#
_cell.length_a   1.000
_cell.length_b   1.000
_cell.length_c   1.000
_cell.angle_alpha   90.00
_cell.angle_beta   90.00
_cell.angle_gamma   90.00
#
_symmetry.space_group_name_H-M   'P 1'
#
loop_
_entity.id
_entity.type
_entity.pdbx_description
1 polymer ?
#
loop_
_entity_poly.entity_id
_entity_poly.type
_entity_poly.pdbx_seq_one_letter_code
_entity_poly.pdbx_strand_id
1 'polypeptide(L)'
;MKTKTRFFKAGWIAVAVFILLGAILWMIPAGFGFSGQVCFFCAGVLAAYLLLFGLAKKHPKPANVLLIILSVCAGIGILIVSVTGILIIRAWSGPVVPCDYVVVLGAGVNGTVPSLSLQDRLDAAYDYLVTYPDAVCVVSGGKGDGENITEALCMFNELTARGIAPERVWMEEQATSTQENIRFSLNLIEEKTGTRPERIGLVSSEYHLYRAGLFAREENVVSYGIPARTSWVSLRINYFLREIVAVWYYILLGG
;
A
#
# COMPACT_ATOMS: atom_id res chain seq x y z
N MET A 1 -18.29 12.45 -41.84
CA MET A 1 -16.96 13.08 -41.68
C MET A 1 -16.82 13.92 -40.41
N LYS A 2 -17.79 14.80 -40.09
CA LYS A 2 -17.77 15.68 -38.89
C LYS A 2 -17.64 14.94 -37.54
N THR A 3 -18.26 13.77 -37.38
CA THR A 3 -18.24 12.98 -36.13
C THR A 3 -16.85 12.42 -35.79
N LYS A 4 -16.14 11.85 -36.77
CA LYS A 4 -14.77 11.31 -36.56
C LYS A 4 -13.76 12.38 -36.13
N THR A 5 -13.88 13.60 -36.73
CA THR A 5 -13.02 14.74 -36.35
C THR A 5 -13.32 15.23 -34.94
N ARG A 6 -14.57 15.13 -34.49
CA ARG A 6 -14.99 15.53 -33.14
C ARG A 6 -14.44 14.57 -32.08
N PHE A 7 -14.49 13.25 -32.30
CA PHE A 7 -13.89 12.25 -31.42
C PHE A 7 -12.36 12.40 -31.32
N PHE A 8 -11.69 12.67 -32.43
CA PHE A 8 -10.24 12.87 -32.43
C PHE A 8 -9.81 14.11 -31.65
N LYS A 9 -10.55 15.22 -31.78
CA LYS A 9 -10.32 16.44 -30.99
C LYS A 9 -10.60 16.19 -29.50
N ALA A 10 -11.68 15.49 -29.15
CA ALA A 10 -12.01 15.15 -27.78
C ALA A 10 -10.92 14.27 -27.14
N GLY A 11 -10.32 13.33 -27.90
CA GLY A 11 -9.20 12.53 -27.43
C GLY A 11 -7.97 13.37 -27.06
N TRP A 12 -7.59 14.35 -27.88
CA TRP A 12 -6.46 15.24 -27.56
C TRP A 12 -6.76 16.17 -26.39
N ILE A 13 -8.01 16.59 -26.21
CA ILE A 13 -8.44 17.33 -25.01
C ILE A 13 -8.27 16.45 -23.77
N ALA A 14 -8.65 15.18 -23.84
CA ALA A 14 -8.46 14.24 -22.73
C ALA A 14 -6.97 14.04 -22.40
N VAL A 15 -6.09 13.92 -23.39
CA VAL A 15 -4.63 13.89 -23.18
C VAL A 15 -4.15 15.13 -22.42
N ALA A 16 -4.57 16.32 -22.85
CA ALA A 16 -4.20 17.58 -22.18
C ALA A 16 -4.72 17.64 -20.73
N VAL A 17 -5.94 17.18 -20.49
CA VAL A 17 -6.53 17.10 -19.15
C VAL A 17 -5.72 16.15 -18.24
N PHE A 18 -5.33 14.95 -18.72
CA PHE A 18 -4.52 14.04 -17.94
C PHE A 18 -3.12 14.60 -17.64
N ILE A 19 -2.50 15.31 -18.61
CA ILE A 19 -1.20 15.98 -18.37
C ILE A 19 -1.35 17.08 -17.31
N LEU A 20 -2.36 17.92 -17.42
CA LEU A 20 -2.60 18.99 -16.47
C LEU A 20 -2.88 18.45 -15.06
N LEU A 21 -3.76 17.45 -14.94
CA LEU A 21 -4.06 16.78 -13.69
C LEU A 21 -2.82 16.13 -13.09
N GLY A 22 -2.03 15.44 -13.92
CA GLY A 22 -0.76 14.85 -13.51
C GLY A 22 0.21 15.88 -12.95
N ALA A 23 0.36 17.03 -13.60
CA ALA A 23 1.22 18.11 -13.14
C ALA A 23 0.73 18.72 -11.82
N ILE A 24 -0.58 18.95 -11.68
CA ILE A 24 -1.16 19.44 -10.42
C ILE A 24 -0.88 18.46 -9.28
N LEU A 25 -1.18 17.15 -9.47
CA LEU A 25 -0.95 16.14 -8.44
C LEU A 25 0.54 16.00 -8.09
N TRP A 26 1.43 16.13 -9.07
CA TRP A 26 2.88 16.11 -8.84
C TRP A 26 3.36 17.27 -7.98
N MET A 27 2.76 18.45 -8.12
CA MET A 27 3.13 19.66 -7.37
C MET A 27 2.59 19.70 -5.93
N ILE A 28 1.64 18.83 -5.58
CA ILE A 28 1.08 18.77 -4.22
C ILE A 28 2.10 18.07 -3.29
N PRO A 29 2.61 18.75 -2.22
CA PRO A 29 3.61 18.18 -1.31
C PRO A 29 3.14 16.97 -0.50
N ALA A 30 1.84 16.71 -0.45
CA ALA A 30 1.22 15.65 0.37
C ALA A 30 1.37 14.22 -0.20
N GLY A 31 2.37 13.95 -1.05
CA GLY A 31 2.69 12.59 -1.47
C GLY A 31 1.85 12.04 -2.65
N PHE A 32 1.20 12.91 -3.44
CA PHE A 32 0.41 12.50 -4.62
C PHE A 32 1.22 12.25 -5.90
N GLY A 33 2.56 12.32 -5.83
CA GLY A 33 3.43 12.18 -6.99
C GLY A 33 3.17 10.90 -7.80
N PHE A 34 2.85 9.77 -7.14
CA PHE A 34 2.54 8.52 -7.82
C PHE A 34 1.24 8.61 -8.64
N SER A 35 0.17 9.19 -8.09
CA SER A 35 -1.07 9.46 -8.85
C SER A 35 -0.83 10.37 -10.04
N GLY A 36 0.08 11.35 -9.92
CA GLY A 36 0.53 12.18 -11.02
C GLY A 36 1.23 11.37 -12.12
N GLN A 37 2.11 10.43 -11.77
CA GLN A 37 2.77 9.52 -12.72
C GLN A 37 1.75 8.64 -13.47
N VAL A 38 0.73 8.12 -12.76
CA VAL A 38 -0.36 7.35 -13.39
C VAL A 38 -1.12 8.20 -14.42
N CYS A 39 -1.40 9.47 -14.11
CA CYS A 39 -2.03 10.37 -15.07
C CYS A 39 -1.16 10.60 -16.32
N PHE A 40 0.15 10.80 -16.17
CA PHE A 40 1.07 10.93 -17.31
C PHE A 40 1.13 9.65 -18.14
N PHE A 41 1.15 8.48 -17.50
CA PHE A 41 1.11 7.19 -18.19
C PHE A 41 -0.18 7.04 -19.01
N CYS A 42 -1.35 7.34 -18.43
CA CYS A 42 -2.63 7.31 -19.13
C CYS A 42 -2.66 8.29 -20.31
N ALA A 43 -2.11 9.49 -20.14
CA ALA A 43 -1.97 10.47 -21.23
C ALA A 43 -1.10 9.91 -22.37
N GLY A 44 0.03 9.28 -22.05
CA GLY A 44 0.94 8.66 -23.02
C GLY A 44 0.28 7.53 -23.81
N VAL A 45 -0.42 6.62 -23.13
CA VAL A 45 -1.16 5.53 -23.78
C VAL A 45 -2.25 6.08 -24.69
N LEU A 46 -3.04 7.04 -24.23
CA LEU A 46 -4.09 7.65 -25.04
C LEU A 46 -3.52 8.39 -26.26
N ALA A 47 -2.44 9.14 -26.09
CA ALA A 47 -1.72 9.80 -27.19
C ALA A 47 -1.20 8.79 -28.21
N ALA A 48 -0.64 7.67 -27.76
CA ALA A 48 -0.17 6.58 -28.64
C ALA A 48 -1.32 6.02 -29.51
N TYR A 49 -2.49 5.76 -28.89
CA TYR A 49 -3.67 5.34 -29.64
C TYR A 49 -4.09 6.38 -30.70
N LEU A 50 -4.15 7.66 -30.35
CA LEU A 50 -4.55 8.73 -31.29
C LEU A 50 -3.55 8.86 -32.43
N LEU A 51 -2.24 8.78 -32.16
CA LEU A 51 -1.20 8.83 -33.19
C LEU A 51 -1.29 7.62 -34.12
N LEU A 52 -1.45 6.41 -33.58
CA LEU A 52 -1.58 5.20 -34.37
C LEU A 52 -2.86 5.21 -35.22
N PHE A 53 -3.98 5.69 -34.70
CA PHE A 53 -5.20 5.90 -35.50
C PHE A 53 -5.02 6.94 -36.61
N GLY A 54 -4.21 7.97 -36.37
CA GLY A 54 -3.80 8.93 -37.40
C GLY A 54 -2.94 8.29 -38.47
N LEU A 55 -1.94 7.48 -38.05
CA LEU A 55 -1.01 6.79 -38.95
C LEU A 55 -1.71 5.71 -39.79
N ALA A 56 -2.72 5.04 -39.25
CA ALA A 56 -3.49 4.01 -39.95
C ALA A 56 -4.19 4.53 -41.23
N LYS A 57 -4.40 5.83 -41.35
CA LYS A 57 -4.96 6.45 -42.55
C LYS A 57 -3.93 6.41 -43.74
N LYS A 58 -2.64 6.48 -43.45
CA LYS A 58 -1.56 6.47 -44.45
C LYS A 58 -0.92 5.10 -44.63
N HIS A 59 -0.74 4.40 -43.50
CA HIS A 59 -0.04 3.11 -43.43
C HIS A 59 -0.88 2.11 -42.61
N PRO A 60 -1.99 1.58 -43.17
CA PRO A 60 -2.98 0.80 -42.40
C PRO A 60 -2.40 -0.52 -41.85
N LYS A 61 -1.59 -1.26 -42.61
CA LYS A 61 -1.06 -2.55 -42.18
C LYS A 61 -0.19 -2.43 -40.91
N PRO A 62 0.93 -1.66 -40.88
CA PRO A 62 1.77 -1.57 -39.69
C PRO A 62 1.05 -0.88 -38.50
N ALA A 63 0.25 0.15 -38.78
CA ALA A 63 -0.47 0.84 -37.70
C ALA A 63 -1.50 -0.07 -37.00
N ASN A 64 -2.23 -0.92 -37.74
CA ASN A 64 -3.18 -1.86 -37.18
C ASN A 64 -2.48 -2.93 -36.33
N VAL A 65 -1.31 -3.44 -36.76
CA VAL A 65 -0.52 -4.37 -35.93
C VAL A 65 -0.11 -3.71 -34.61
N LEU A 66 0.39 -2.47 -34.64
CA LEU A 66 0.77 -1.74 -33.43
C LEU A 66 -0.44 -1.45 -32.52
N LEU A 67 -1.60 -1.11 -33.08
CA LEU A 67 -2.84 -0.93 -32.34
C LEU A 67 -3.28 -2.23 -31.63
N ILE A 68 -3.16 -3.37 -32.30
CA ILE A 68 -3.47 -4.67 -31.69
C ILE A 68 -2.50 -4.95 -30.55
N ILE A 69 -1.20 -4.77 -30.76
CA ILE A 69 -0.19 -4.97 -29.70
C ILE A 69 -0.48 -4.06 -28.49
N LEU A 70 -0.69 -2.76 -28.73
CA LEU A 70 -1.01 -1.81 -27.68
C LEU A 70 -2.29 -2.20 -26.92
N SER A 71 -3.31 -2.66 -27.65
CA SER A 71 -4.58 -3.09 -27.01
C SER A 71 -4.42 -4.36 -26.19
N VAL A 72 -3.63 -5.32 -26.66
CA VAL A 72 -3.31 -6.54 -25.89
C VAL A 72 -2.53 -6.17 -24.62
N CYS A 73 -1.49 -5.35 -24.74
CA CYS A 73 -0.72 -4.89 -23.58
C CYS A 73 -1.59 -4.12 -22.57
N ALA A 74 -2.45 -3.23 -23.05
CA ALA A 74 -3.37 -2.50 -22.19
C ALA A 74 -4.38 -3.46 -21.49
N GLY A 75 -4.90 -4.44 -22.21
CA GLY A 75 -5.80 -5.47 -21.65
C GLY A 75 -5.12 -6.31 -20.56
N ILE A 76 -3.88 -6.74 -20.78
CA ILE A 76 -3.08 -7.45 -19.78
C ILE A 76 -2.83 -6.55 -18.57
N GLY A 77 -2.46 -5.28 -18.77
CA GLY A 77 -2.25 -4.33 -17.68
C GLY A 77 -3.51 -4.11 -16.84
N ILE A 78 -4.67 -3.95 -17.48
CA ILE A 78 -5.97 -3.83 -16.78
C ILE A 78 -6.28 -5.10 -15.97
N LEU A 79 -6.03 -6.28 -16.53
CA LEU A 79 -6.24 -7.54 -15.84
C LEU A 79 -5.34 -7.64 -14.60
N ILE A 80 -4.06 -7.33 -14.73
CA ILE A 80 -3.08 -7.31 -13.64
C ILE A 80 -3.55 -6.37 -12.52
N VAL A 81 -3.88 -5.13 -12.84
CA VAL A 81 -4.36 -4.13 -11.86
C VAL A 81 -5.64 -4.60 -11.17
N SER A 82 -6.57 -5.17 -11.94
CA SER A 82 -7.85 -5.65 -11.40
C SER A 82 -7.67 -6.83 -10.45
N VAL A 83 -6.90 -7.84 -10.84
CA VAL A 83 -6.64 -9.03 -10.00
C VAL A 83 -5.90 -8.62 -8.72
N THR A 84 -4.84 -7.83 -8.85
CA THR A 84 -4.09 -7.37 -7.68
C THR A 84 -4.94 -6.50 -6.76
N GLY A 85 -5.74 -5.59 -7.31
CA GLY A 85 -6.69 -4.78 -6.54
C GLY A 85 -7.70 -5.62 -5.77
N ILE A 86 -8.23 -6.68 -6.37
CA ILE A 86 -9.14 -7.63 -5.69
C ILE A 86 -8.42 -8.36 -4.55
N LEU A 87 -7.17 -8.79 -4.74
CA LEU A 87 -6.38 -9.46 -3.70
C LEU A 87 -6.11 -8.52 -2.52
N ILE A 88 -5.73 -7.27 -2.79
CA ILE A 88 -5.53 -6.24 -1.77
C ILE A 88 -6.83 -6.02 -1.00
N ILE A 89 -7.97 -5.83 -1.69
CA ILE A 89 -9.28 -5.61 -1.05
C ILE A 89 -9.69 -6.81 -0.19
N ARG A 90 -9.47 -8.02 -0.64
CA ARG A 90 -9.78 -9.24 0.13
C ARG A 90 -8.97 -9.33 1.42
N ALA A 91 -7.71 -8.88 1.41
CA ALA A 91 -6.85 -8.94 2.58
C ALA A 91 -7.34 -8.07 3.76
N TRP A 92 -8.08 -7.00 3.50
CA TRP A 92 -8.64 -6.15 4.57
C TRP A 92 -10.13 -6.38 4.85
N SER A 93 -10.80 -7.18 4.02
CA SER A 93 -12.26 -7.41 4.13
C SER A 93 -12.60 -8.65 4.97
N GLY A 94 -11.59 -9.34 5.49
CA GLY A 94 -11.77 -10.51 6.35
C GLY A 94 -12.29 -10.13 7.74
N PRO A 95 -12.87 -11.10 8.48
CA PRO A 95 -13.24 -10.88 9.87
C PRO A 95 -11.98 -10.66 10.72
N VAL A 96 -12.09 -9.78 11.72
CA VAL A 96 -11.06 -9.65 12.76
C VAL A 96 -11.14 -10.89 13.65
N VAL A 97 -10.02 -11.62 13.76
CA VAL A 97 -9.92 -12.88 14.49
C VAL A 97 -9.09 -12.66 15.74
N PRO A 98 -9.48 -13.22 16.91
CA PRO A 98 -8.66 -13.16 18.12
C PRO A 98 -7.33 -13.90 17.90
N CYS A 99 -6.24 -13.23 18.23
CA CYS A 99 -4.87 -13.75 18.20
C CYS A 99 -4.17 -13.44 19.53
N ASP A 100 -3.34 -14.36 20.00
CA ASP A 100 -2.57 -14.17 21.24
C ASP A 100 -1.53 -13.05 21.05
N TYR A 101 -1.01 -12.91 19.84
CA TYR A 101 -0.02 -11.90 19.46
C TYR A 101 -0.51 -11.06 18.30
N VAL A 102 -0.32 -9.74 18.44
CA VAL A 102 -0.63 -8.74 17.39
C VAL A 102 0.64 -7.97 17.09
N VAL A 103 0.99 -7.89 15.82
CA VAL A 103 2.12 -7.08 15.34
C VAL A 103 1.58 -5.80 14.70
N VAL A 104 2.02 -4.64 15.19
CA VAL A 104 1.71 -3.33 14.62
C VAL A 104 2.92 -2.84 13.85
N LEU A 105 2.75 -2.67 12.54
CA LEU A 105 3.82 -2.20 11.67
C LEU A 105 3.98 -0.68 11.74
N GLY A 106 5.20 -0.20 11.77
CA GLY A 106 5.55 1.22 11.70
C GLY A 106 5.13 1.88 10.38
N ALA A 107 4.91 3.19 10.41
CA ALA A 107 4.48 4.00 9.26
C ALA A 107 5.00 5.45 9.29
N GLY A 108 6.08 5.68 10.02
CA GLY A 108 6.77 6.97 10.13
C GLY A 108 6.35 7.81 11.32
N VAL A 109 7.32 8.58 11.82
CA VAL A 109 7.19 9.50 12.95
C VAL A 109 7.61 10.90 12.51
N ASN A 110 6.86 11.93 12.90
CA ASN A 110 7.23 13.33 12.67
C ASN A 110 7.88 13.88 13.94
N GLY A 111 9.21 13.82 14.02
CA GLY A 111 9.93 14.13 15.24
C GLY A 111 9.67 13.10 16.33
N THR A 112 8.72 13.33 17.21
CA THR A 112 8.27 12.40 18.28
C THR A 112 6.79 12.06 18.19
N VAL A 113 6.07 12.57 17.19
CA VAL A 113 4.62 12.41 17.04
C VAL A 113 4.32 11.46 15.90
N PRO A 114 3.34 10.54 16.01
CA PRO A 114 2.98 9.64 14.94
C PRO A 114 2.62 10.39 13.66
N SER A 115 3.03 9.86 12.50
CA SER A 115 2.45 10.29 11.23
C SER A 115 0.96 9.95 11.18
N LEU A 116 0.20 10.55 10.25
CA LEU A 116 -1.23 10.22 10.08
C LEU A 116 -1.44 8.71 9.85
N SER A 117 -0.58 8.07 9.05
CA SER A 117 -0.68 6.63 8.80
C SER A 117 -0.36 5.79 10.03
N LEU A 118 0.59 6.24 10.85
CA LEU A 118 0.92 5.56 12.11
C LEU A 118 -0.21 5.77 13.13
N GLN A 119 -0.81 6.96 13.18
CA GLN A 119 -1.97 7.25 14.02
C GLN A 119 -3.16 6.34 13.69
N ASP A 120 -3.50 6.20 12.39
CA ASP A 120 -4.57 5.29 11.95
C ASP A 120 -4.29 3.84 12.40
N ARG A 121 -3.01 3.40 12.37
CA ARG A 121 -2.61 2.05 12.86
C ARG A 121 -2.72 1.93 14.38
N LEU A 122 -2.34 2.95 15.11
CA LEU A 122 -2.46 2.99 16.57
C LEU A 122 -3.92 2.95 17.02
N ASP A 123 -4.81 3.62 16.30
CA ASP A 123 -6.24 3.59 16.59
C ASP A 123 -6.81 2.18 16.40
N ALA A 124 -6.47 1.53 15.27
CA ALA A 124 -6.89 0.15 15.01
C ALA A 124 -6.28 -0.86 16.01
N ALA A 125 -5.02 -0.67 16.41
CA ALA A 125 -4.37 -1.50 17.43
C ALA A 125 -5.01 -1.33 18.79
N TYR A 126 -5.31 -0.10 19.19
CA TYR A 126 -5.99 0.21 20.46
C TYR A 126 -7.36 -0.45 20.52
N ASP A 127 -8.19 -0.28 19.51
CA ASP A 127 -9.54 -0.89 19.46
C ASP A 127 -9.46 -2.42 19.55
N TYR A 128 -8.47 -3.02 18.89
CA TYR A 128 -8.24 -4.46 18.99
C TYR A 128 -7.82 -4.89 20.41
N LEU A 129 -6.86 -4.19 21.02
CA LEU A 129 -6.32 -4.54 22.35
C LEU A 129 -7.33 -4.32 23.49
N VAL A 130 -8.27 -3.40 23.32
CA VAL A 130 -9.40 -3.22 24.23
C VAL A 130 -10.42 -4.35 24.07
N THR A 131 -10.65 -4.78 22.82
CA THR A 131 -11.60 -5.88 22.53
C THR A 131 -11.05 -7.24 22.98
N TYR A 132 -9.72 -7.43 22.88
CA TYR A 132 -9.02 -8.66 23.23
C TYR A 132 -7.97 -8.38 24.32
N PRO A 133 -8.38 -8.31 25.61
CA PRO A 133 -7.51 -7.87 26.71
C PRO A 133 -6.34 -8.81 27.01
N ASP A 134 -6.41 -10.07 26.59
CA ASP A 134 -5.34 -11.06 26.79
C ASP A 134 -4.28 -11.01 25.68
N ALA A 135 -4.53 -10.33 24.58
CA ALA A 135 -3.58 -10.23 23.49
C ALA A 135 -2.36 -9.38 23.85
N VAL A 136 -1.18 -9.85 23.43
CA VAL A 136 0.09 -9.13 23.53
C VAL A 136 0.36 -8.42 22.21
N CYS A 137 0.78 -7.18 22.28
CA CYS A 137 1.08 -6.34 21.14
C CYS A 137 2.60 -6.20 20.94
N VAL A 138 3.11 -6.54 19.77
CA VAL A 138 4.47 -6.18 19.35
C VAL A 138 4.36 -4.97 18.45
N VAL A 139 4.93 -3.84 18.87
CA VAL A 139 5.06 -2.64 18.04
C VAL A 139 6.43 -2.66 17.38
N SER A 140 6.48 -2.65 16.05
CA SER A 140 7.73 -2.86 15.32
C SER A 140 8.00 -1.73 14.33
N GLY A 141 9.21 -1.19 14.43
CA GLY A 141 9.73 -0.16 13.55
C GLY A 141 10.92 0.56 14.17
N GLY A 142 12.00 0.62 13.41
CA GLY A 142 13.23 1.34 13.79
C GLY A 142 13.08 2.84 13.66
N LYS A 143 14.21 3.54 13.57
CA LYS A 143 14.28 4.99 13.42
C LYS A 143 14.55 5.34 11.96
N GLY A 144 13.59 6.01 11.33
CA GLY A 144 13.73 6.53 9.97
C GLY A 144 14.49 7.87 9.89
N ASP A 145 14.79 8.29 8.65
CA ASP A 145 15.42 9.57 8.39
C ASP A 145 14.51 10.74 8.83
N GLY A 146 15.07 11.65 9.64
CA GLY A 146 14.33 12.81 10.15
C GLY A 146 13.45 12.53 11.37
N GLU A 147 13.44 11.33 11.89
CA GLU A 147 12.76 10.95 13.13
C GLU A 147 13.65 11.18 14.35
N ASN A 148 13.06 11.59 15.48
CA ASN A 148 13.82 11.80 16.72
C ASN A 148 13.87 10.55 17.60
N ILE A 149 12.83 9.69 17.50
CA ILE A 149 12.68 8.41 18.22
C ILE A 149 12.35 7.30 17.21
N THR A 150 12.43 6.04 17.65
CA THR A 150 11.99 4.90 16.84
C THR A 150 10.47 4.88 16.70
N GLU A 151 9.97 4.31 15.63
CA GLU A 151 8.54 4.12 15.43
C GLU A 151 7.96 3.24 16.55
N ALA A 152 8.68 2.19 16.96
CA ALA A 152 8.26 1.31 18.06
C ALA A 152 8.12 2.07 19.38
N LEU A 153 9.08 2.93 19.74
CA LEU A 153 8.99 3.75 20.94
C LEU A 153 7.82 4.74 20.89
N CYS A 154 7.58 5.36 19.73
CA CYS A 154 6.42 6.22 19.52
C CYS A 154 5.11 5.46 19.76
N MET A 155 4.97 4.28 19.16
CA MET A 155 3.78 3.43 19.30
C MET A 155 3.57 2.95 20.75
N PHE A 156 4.65 2.56 21.43
CA PHE A 156 4.61 2.17 22.84
C PHE A 156 4.07 3.31 23.72
N ASN A 157 4.64 4.51 23.57
CA ASN A 157 4.22 5.68 24.34
C ASN A 157 2.74 6.02 24.11
N GLU A 158 2.29 5.98 22.86
CA GLU A 158 0.89 6.28 22.49
C GLU A 158 -0.10 5.24 23.06
N LEU A 159 0.19 3.94 22.93
CA LEU A 159 -0.70 2.90 23.43
C LEU A 159 -0.76 2.88 24.96
N THR A 160 0.38 3.06 25.63
CA THR A 160 0.42 3.09 27.11
C THR A 160 -0.22 4.37 27.68
N ALA A 161 -0.05 5.51 27.02
CA ALA A 161 -0.74 6.74 27.39
C ALA A 161 -2.27 6.63 27.26
N ARG A 162 -2.77 5.75 26.40
CA ARG A 162 -4.20 5.44 26.24
C ARG A 162 -4.71 4.36 27.23
N GLY A 163 -3.83 3.85 28.10
CA GLY A 163 -4.20 2.89 29.16
C GLY A 163 -3.99 1.42 28.82
N ILE A 164 -3.32 1.09 27.72
CA ILE A 164 -2.85 -0.29 27.49
C ILE A 164 -1.69 -0.57 28.46
N ALA A 165 -1.77 -1.67 29.19
CA ALA A 165 -0.76 -2.04 30.19
C ALA A 165 0.62 -2.22 29.52
N PRO A 166 1.69 -1.58 30.03
CA PRO A 166 3.01 -1.60 29.40
C PRO A 166 3.57 -3.01 29.17
N GLU A 167 3.28 -3.93 30.07
CA GLU A 167 3.71 -5.35 29.98
C GLU A 167 3.08 -6.10 28.81
N ARG A 168 1.98 -5.59 28.25
CA ARG A 168 1.33 -6.11 27.06
C ARG A 168 1.88 -5.54 25.76
N VAL A 169 2.76 -4.53 25.82
CA VAL A 169 3.31 -3.87 24.61
C VAL A 169 4.82 -4.11 24.56
N TRP A 170 5.26 -4.90 23.62
CA TRP A 170 6.67 -5.20 23.40
C TRP A 170 7.20 -4.39 22.23
N MET A 171 8.40 -3.83 22.36
CA MET A 171 9.01 -2.99 21.34
C MET A 171 10.05 -3.77 20.54
N GLU A 172 9.96 -3.69 19.23
CA GLU A 172 11.00 -4.10 18.28
C GLU A 172 11.45 -2.83 17.53
N GLU A 173 12.70 -2.41 17.74
CA GLU A 173 13.21 -1.09 17.36
C GLU A 173 14.27 -1.13 16.25
N GLN A 174 14.56 -2.29 15.65
CA GLN A 174 15.68 -2.45 14.71
C GLN A 174 15.24 -2.53 13.25
N ALA A 175 13.98 -2.89 13.01
CA ALA A 175 13.47 -3.12 11.67
C ALA A 175 13.49 -1.84 10.82
N THR A 176 13.95 -1.98 9.57
CA THR A 176 14.00 -0.92 8.55
C THR A 176 13.14 -1.23 7.32
N SER A 177 12.52 -2.39 7.29
CA SER A 177 11.64 -2.85 6.21
C SER A 177 10.45 -3.64 6.75
N THR A 178 9.41 -3.78 5.93
CA THR A 178 8.22 -4.58 6.31
C THR A 178 8.59 -6.04 6.59
N GLN A 179 9.51 -6.61 5.84
CA GLN A 179 9.99 -7.97 6.05
C GLN A 179 10.70 -8.11 7.39
N GLU A 180 11.56 -7.16 7.73
CA GLU A 180 12.25 -7.13 9.03
C GLU A 180 11.27 -6.89 10.18
N ASN A 181 10.30 -5.98 10.03
CA ASN A 181 9.25 -5.77 11.03
C ASN A 181 8.60 -7.10 11.43
N ILE A 182 8.20 -7.90 10.45
CA ILE A 182 7.53 -9.18 10.71
C ILE A 182 8.52 -10.19 11.29
N ARG A 183 9.67 -10.38 10.66
CA ARG A 183 10.68 -11.36 11.10
C ARG A 183 11.18 -11.07 12.52
N PHE A 184 11.53 -9.82 12.82
CA PHE A 184 12.06 -9.44 14.13
C PHE A 184 10.98 -9.47 15.20
N SER A 185 9.73 -9.12 14.88
CA SER A 185 8.61 -9.31 15.80
C SER A 185 8.38 -10.76 16.16
N LEU A 186 8.44 -11.67 15.19
CA LEU A 186 8.31 -13.10 15.43
C LEU A 186 9.46 -13.65 16.29
N ASN A 187 10.68 -13.19 16.02
CA ASN A 187 11.86 -13.56 16.82
C ASN A 187 11.74 -13.06 18.26
N LEU A 188 11.24 -11.83 18.45
CA LEU A 188 11.02 -11.27 19.79
C LEU A 188 9.95 -12.07 20.57
N ILE A 189 8.88 -12.50 19.89
CA ILE A 189 7.84 -13.35 20.51
C ILE A 189 8.48 -14.68 20.93
N GLU A 190 9.23 -15.32 20.05
CA GLU A 190 9.89 -16.60 20.31
C GLU A 190 10.91 -16.48 21.45
N GLU A 191 11.71 -15.43 21.50
CA GLU A 191 12.66 -15.15 22.58
C GLU A 191 11.96 -15.02 23.95
N LYS A 192 10.84 -14.30 23.99
CA LYS A 192 10.12 -14.06 25.25
C LYS A 192 9.29 -15.24 25.74
N THR A 193 8.83 -16.11 24.84
CA THR A 193 7.87 -17.18 25.16
C THR A 193 8.42 -18.59 25.00
N GLY A 194 9.58 -18.72 24.35
CA GLY A 194 10.17 -20.01 23.99
C GLY A 194 9.49 -20.70 22.79
N THR A 195 8.50 -20.06 22.17
CA THR A 195 7.73 -20.68 21.07
C THR A 195 7.41 -19.65 19.99
N ARG A 196 7.69 -20.01 18.72
CA ARG A 196 7.27 -19.22 17.57
C ARG A 196 5.77 -19.36 17.33
N PRO A 197 5.00 -18.28 17.19
CA PRO A 197 3.57 -18.36 17.01
C PRO A 197 3.22 -18.92 15.62
N GLU A 198 2.18 -19.76 15.56
CA GLU A 198 1.65 -20.27 14.27
C GLU A 198 0.78 -19.22 13.56
N ARG A 199 0.22 -18.29 14.32
CA ARG A 199 -0.67 -17.24 13.82
C ARG A 199 -0.49 -15.93 14.58
N ILE A 200 -0.64 -14.81 13.87
CA ILE A 200 -0.59 -13.46 14.42
C ILE A 200 -1.72 -12.59 13.87
N GLY A 201 -2.18 -11.61 14.66
CA GLY A 201 -2.86 -10.44 14.15
C GLY A 201 -1.84 -9.47 13.53
N LEU A 202 -2.16 -8.85 12.42
CA LEU A 202 -1.26 -7.94 11.73
C LEU A 202 -1.96 -6.60 11.48
N VAL A 203 -1.59 -5.57 12.25
CA VAL A 203 -2.12 -4.22 12.10
C VAL A 203 -1.28 -3.45 11.10
N SER A 204 -1.92 -3.01 10.03
CA SER A 204 -1.31 -2.12 9.03
C SER A 204 -2.38 -1.34 8.29
N SER A 205 -1.97 -0.34 7.49
CA SER A 205 -2.89 0.34 6.59
C SER A 205 -3.58 -0.67 5.67
N GLU A 206 -4.88 -0.49 5.42
CA GLU A 206 -5.71 -1.47 4.72
C GLU A 206 -5.13 -1.91 3.38
N TYR A 207 -4.58 -0.98 2.60
CA TYR A 207 -3.98 -1.29 1.29
C TYR A 207 -2.70 -2.13 1.41
N HIS A 208 -1.99 -2.09 2.55
CA HIS A 208 -0.69 -2.74 2.76
C HIS A 208 -0.80 -4.19 3.29
N LEU A 209 -1.95 -4.58 3.85
CA LEU A 209 -2.15 -5.87 4.53
C LEU A 209 -1.88 -7.08 3.62
N TYR A 210 -2.18 -6.99 2.33
CA TYR A 210 -1.92 -8.10 1.40
C TYR A 210 -0.41 -8.41 1.30
N ARG A 211 0.42 -7.39 1.05
CA ARG A 211 1.87 -7.57 0.92
C ARG A 211 2.53 -7.90 2.26
N ALA A 212 2.10 -7.29 3.34
CA ALA A 212 2.55 -7.67 4.68
C ALA A 212 2.22 -9.14 5.02
N GLY A 213 1.06 -9.62 4.60
CA GLY A 213 0.69 -11.03 4.72
C GLY A 213 1.53 -11.98 3.87
N LEU A 214 2.08 -11.52 2.73
CA LEU A 214 3.03 -12.31 1.95
C LEU A 214 4.34 -12.51 2.73
N PHE A 215 4.89 -11.47 3.37
CA PHE A 215 6.07 -11.60 4.23
C PHE A 215 5.84 -12.51 5.44
N ALA A 216 4.64 -12.46 6.06
CA ALA A 216 4.31 -13.39 7.14
C ALA A 216 4.30 -14.85 6.67
N ARG A 217 3.84 -15.12 5.45
CA ARG A 217 3.89 -16.47 4.84
C ARG A 217 5.32 -16.95 4.59
N GLU A 218 6.24 -16.08 4.20
CA GLU A 218 7.66 -16.43 4.06
C GLU A 218 8.26 -16.91 5.39
N GLU A 219 7.78 -16.33 6.49
CA GLU A 219 8.15 -16.74 7.85
C GLU A 219 7.35 -17.95 8.38
N ASN A 220 6.55 -18.61 7.52
CA ASN A 220 5.68 -19.75 7.85
C ASN A 220 4.63 -19.46 8.93
N VAL A 221 4.15 -18.22 9.02
CA VAL A 221 3.14 -17.77 9.98
C VAL A 221 1.87 -17.34 9.26
N VAL A 222 0.72 -17.76 9.79
CA VAL A 222 -0.59 -17.29 9.31
C VAL A 222 -0.88 -15.92 9.89
N SER A 223 -1.13 -14.92 9.05
CA SER A 223 -1.49 -13.58 9.51
C SER A 223 -2.97 -13.27 9.25
N TYR A 224 -3.62 -12.68 10.24
CA TYR A 224 -4.97 -12.12 10.13
C TYR A 224 -4.88 -10.61 10.12
N GLY A 225 -5.29 -10.00 9.00
CA GLY A 225 -5.20 -8.55 8.82
C GLY A 225 -6.18 -7.80 9.71
N ILE A 226 -5.67 -6.81 10.44
CA ILE A 226 -6.44 -5.83 11.21
C ILE A 226 -6.26 -4.49 10.49
N PRO A 227 -7.27 -4.06 9.70
CA PRO A 227 -7.11 -2.91 8.82
C PRO A 227 -7.18 -1.59 9.58
N ALA A 228 -6.09 -0.82 9.55
CA ALA A 228 -6.10 0.59 9.87
C ALA A 228 -6.61 1.37 8.66
N ARG A 229 -7.81 1.92 8.77
CA ARG A 229 -8.44 2.65 7.65
C ARG A 229 -7.82 4.02 7.50
N THR A 230 -7.24 4.28 6.34
CA THR A 230 -6.66 5.58 6.02
C THR A 230 -7.72 6.67 6.07
N SER A 231 -7.54 7.63 6.99
CA SER A 231 -8.51 8.70 7.27
C SER A 231 -8.74 9.61 6.06
N TRP A 232 -7.72 9.85 5.24
CA TRP A 232 -7.80 10.71 4.06
C TRP A 232 -8.04 9.90 2.78
N VAL A 233 -9.25 9.96 2.24
CA VAL A 233 -9.67 9.20 1.05
C VAL A 233 -8.75 9.41 -0.16
N SER A 234 -8.27 10.63 -0.38
CA SER A 234 -7.36 10.94 -1.48
C SER A 234 -6.00 10.25 -1.33
N LEU A 235 -5.44 10.20 -0.11
CA LEU A 235 -4.21 9.46 0.19
C LEU A 235 -4.43 7.95 0.05
N ARG A 236 -5.59 7.45 0.48
CA ARG A 236 -5.96 6.03 0.33
C ARG A 236 -5.90 5.58 -1.12
N ILE A 237 -6.46 6.36 -2.05
CA ILE A 237 -6.42 6.06 -3.48
C ILE A 237 -4.96 6.04 -3.99
N ASN A 238 -4.16 7.05 -3.63
CA ASN A 238 -2.76 7.13 -4.05
C ASN A 238 -1.93 5.94 -3.53
N TYR A 239 -2.08 5.60 -2.27
CA TYR A 239 -1.36 4.48 -1.66
C TYR A 239 -1.84 3.13 -2.20
N PHE A 240 -3.14 2.97 -2.46
CA PHE A 240 -3.68 1.76 -3.08
C PHE A 240 -3.07 1.52 -4.48
N LEU A 241 -2.99 2.56 -5.32
CA LEU A 241 -2.37 2.45 -6.64
C LEU A 241 -0.88 2.12 -6.54
N ARG A 242 -0.17 2.73 -5.59
CA ARG A 242 1.25 2.44 -5.32
C ARG A 242 1.44 1.01 -4.84
N GLU A 243 0.54 0.52 -4.02
CA GLU A 243 0.62 -0.84 -3.48
C GLU A 243 0.44 -1.92 -4.56
N ILE A 244 -0.39 -1.69 -5.58
CA ILE A 244 -0.49 -2.58 -6.73
C ILE A 244 0.89 -2.81 -7.36
N VAL A 245 1.66 -1.74 -7.56
CA VAL A 245 3.01 -1.83 -8.12
C VAL A 245 3.98 -2.49 -7.14
N ALA A 246 3.89 -2.15 -5.85
CA ALA A 246 4.74 -2.72 -4.81
C ALA A 246 4.55 -4.25 -4.66
N VAL A 247 3.32 -4.75 -4.80
CA VAL A 247 3.03 -6.20 -4.82
C VAL A 247 3.71 -6.87 -6.02
N TRP A 248 3.70 -6.26 -7.21
CA TRP A 248 4.38 -6.83 -8.37
C TRP A 248 5.90 -6.73 -8.27
N TYR A 249 6.42 -5.65 -7.68
CA TYR A 249 7.84 -5.55 -7.36
C TYR A 249 8.28 -6.71 -6.46
N TYR A 250 7.53 -6.97 -5.40
CA TYR A 250 7.76 -8.10 -4.49
C TYR A 250 7.72 -9.46 -5.22
N ILE A 251 6.70 -9.70 -6.06
CA ILE A 251 6.54 -10.99 -6.77
C ILE A 251 7.67 -11.25 -7.78
N LEU A 252 8.16 -10.21 -8.45
CA LEU A 252 9.13 -10.35 -9.55
C LEU A 252 10.58 -10.29 -9.09
N LEU A 253 10.89 -9.54 -8.04
CA LEU A 253 12.27 -9.24 -7.64
C LEU A 253 12.63 -9.79 -6.24
N GLY A 254 11.66 -10.31 -5.52
CA GLY A 254 11.81 -10.64 -4.10
C GLY A 254 11.72 -9.38 -3.24
N GLY A 255 11.11 -9.42 -2.10
CA GLY A 255 10.98 -8.27 -1.20
C GLY A 255 12.27 -7.94 -0.47
#